data_6485ea75ee7660dd1d384503daafec9b
#
_entry.id   6485ea75ee7660dd1d384503daafec9b
#
_cell.length_a   1.000
_cell.length_b   1.000
_cell.length_c   1.000
_cell.angle_alpha   90.00
_cell.angle_beta   90.00
_cell.angle_gamma   90.00
#
_symmetry.space_group_name_H-M   'P 1'
#
loop_
_entity.id
_entity.type
_entity.pdbx_description
1 polymer ?
#
loop_
_entity_poly.entity_id
_entity_poly.type
_entity_poly.pdbx_seq_one_letter_code
_entity_poly.pdbx_strand_id
1 'polypeptide(L)'
;MRVLVAYDSRYGTTKGIAERIAASLRQQGLEATVEAADRAGDPAGYDAAVIGSACYFVHWMKQATEFLRRNAKVLAERPVWLFSSGPLGTKTHDDQGRDLCELSEPKEIAEFKGTVARRGHRVFFGALEAAKLGFWHRLLYMLPANRDGALFPQGDFRNWAEIDAWAESIAQALKAL
;
A
#
# COMPACT_ATOMS: atom_id res chain seq x y z
N MET A 1 4.44 19.26 -10.57
CA MET A 1 4.62 17.83 -10.91
C MET A 1 3.35 17.08 -10.59
N ARG A 2 2.92 16.20 -11.50
CA ARG A 2 1.73 15.35 -11.36
C ARG A 2 2.12 13.96 -10.88
N VAL A 3 1.51 13.50 -9.82
CA VAL A 3 1.79 12.20 -9.19
C VAL A 3 0.55 11.33 -9.26
N LEU A 4 0.67 10.13 -9.81
CA LEU A 4 -0.38 9.12 -9.76
C LEU A 4 -0.22 8.33 -8.45
N VAL A 5 -1.29 8.25 -7.64
CA VAL A 5 -1.38 7.36 -6.49
C VAL A 5 -2.37 6.25 -6.85
N ALA A 6 -1.86 5.10 -7.31
CA ALA A 6 -2.68 3.95 -7.67
C ALA A 6 -2.76 2.95 -6.51
N TYR A 7 -3.93 2.35 -6.28
CA TYR A 7 -4.10 1.40 -5.18
C TYR A 7 -4.97 0.21 -5.57
N ASP A 8 -4.72 -0.93 -4.91
CA ASP A 8 -5.63 -2.07 -4.90
C ASP A 8 -6.07 -2.40 -3.46
N SER A 9 -7.37 -2.39 -3.22
CA SER A 9 -7.94 -2.48 -1.88
C SER A 9 -9.27 -3.24 -1.87
N ARG A 10 -9.36 -4.28 -1.06
CA ARG A 10 -10.60 -5.08 -0.94
C ARG A 10 -11.63 -4.46 0.00
N TYR A 11 -11.18 -3.91 1.13
CA TYR A 11 -12.03 -3.41 2.21
C TYR A 11 -11.81 -1.94 2.54
N GLY A 12 -11.11 -1.21 1.67
CA GLY A 12 -10.93 0.23 1.80
C GLY A 12 -9.74 0.68 2.63
N THR A 13 -9.02 -0.21 3.32
CA THR A 13 -7.87 0.15 4.16
C THR A 13 -6.74 0.77 3.34
N THR A 14 -6.29 0.09 2.29
CA THR A 14 -5.25 0.58 1.37
C THR A 14 -5.70 1.82 0.62
N LYS A 15 -6.99 1.91 0.26
CA LYS A 15 -7.57 3.13 -0.31
C LYS A 15 -7.36 4.33 0.61
N GLY A 16 -7.68 4.20 1.91
CA GLY A 16 -7.50 5.27 2.88
C GLY A 16 -6.04 5.70 3.03
N ILE A 17 -5.08 4.76 2.95
CA ILE A 17 -3.64 5.07 2.93
C ILE A 17 -3.29 5.85 1.66
N ALA A 18 -3.75 5.41 0.49
CA ALA A 18 -3.52 6.10 -0.80
C ALA A 18 -4.08 7.54 -0.79
N GLU A 19 -5.28 7.72 -0.25
CA GLU A 19 -5.91 9.04 -0.11
C GLU A 19 -5.11 9.95 0.83
N ARG A 20 -4.59 9.42 1.94
CA ARG A 20 -3.75 10.18 2.88
C ARG A 20 -2.42 10.58 2.25
N ILE A 21 -1.74 9.66 1.56
CA ILE A 21 -0.50 9.95 0.81
C ILE A 21 -0.76 11.09 -0.19
N ALA A 22 -1.82 10.99 -0.99
CA ALA A 22 -2.13 12.03 -1.97
C ALA A 22 -2.46 13.38 -1.33
N ALA A 23 -3.15 13.39 -0.18
CA ALA A 23 -3.42 14.61 0.57
C ALA A 23 -2.13 15.26 1.06
N SER A 24 -1.19 14.49 1.63
CA SER A 24 0.12 14.97 2.07
C SER A 24 0.95 15.49 0.90
N LEU A 25 0.96 14.80 -0.26
CA LEU A 25 1.64 15.28 -1.47
C LEU A 25 1.08 16.63 -1.97
N ARG A 26 -0.26 16.79 -1.93
CA ARG A 26 -0.92 18.06 -2.32
C ARG A 26 -0.57 19.20 -1.35
N GLN A 27 -0.50 18.92 -0.05
CA GLN A 27 -0.05 19.90 0.96
C GLN A 27 1.39 20.36 0.71
N GLN A 28 2.21 19.49 0.11
CA GLN A 28 3.58 19.81 -0.32
C GLN A 28 3.65 20.51 -1.69
N GLY A 29 2.52 20.89 -2.30
CA GLY A 29 2.44 21.64 -3.55
C GLY A 29 2.54 20.78 -4.81
N LEU A 30 2.35 19.46 -4.71
CA LEU A 30 2.28 18.56 -5.86
C LEU A 30 0.82 18.35 -6.30
N GLU A 31 0.61 18.04 -7.56
CA GLU A 31 -0.70 17.58 -8.07
C GLU A 31 -0.75 16.05 -7.92
N ALA A 32 -1.59 15.54 -7.04
CA ALA A 32 -1.72 14.09 -6.84
C ALA A 32 -3.13 13.62 -7.18
N THR A 33 -3.23 12.59 -8.02
CA THR A 33 -4.49 11.92 -8.40
C THR A 33 -4.53 10.53 -7.78
N VAL A 34 -5.68 10.16 -7.18
CA VAL A 34 -5.87 8.84 -6.55
C VAL A 34 -6.80 8.01 -7.41
N GLU A 35 -6.36 6.83 -7.83
CA GLU A 35 -7.15 5.92 -8.67
C GLU A 35 -7.00 4.46 -8.21
N ALA A 36 -8.08 3.68 -8.35
CA ALA A 36 -7.97 2.23 -8.18
C ALA A 36 -7.18 1.64 -9.37
N ALA A 37 -6.28 0.69 -9.11
CA ALA A 37 -5.35 0.16 -10.10
C ALA A 37 -6.02 -0.51 -11.32
N ASP A 38 -7.25 -1.02 -11.15
CA ASP A 38 -8.07 -1.58 -12.22
C ASP A 38 -8.65 -0.50 -13.16
N ARG A 39 -8.75 0.75 -12.70
CA ARG A 39 -9.30 1.90 -13.44
C ARG A 39 -8.27 2.96 -13.74
N ALA A 40 -7.10 2.87 -13.13
CA ALA A 40 -6.03 3.84 -13.34
C ALA A 40 -5.64 3.89 -14.82
N GLY A 41 -5.60 5.14 -15.33
CA GLY A 41 -5.24 5.45 -16.69
C GLY A 41 -3.76 5.19 -16.99
N ASP A 42 -3.32 5.67 -18.15
CA ASP A 42 -1.92 5.58 -18.57
C ASP A 42 -1.03 6.43 -17.65
N PRO A 43 -0.04 5.83 -16.96
CA PRO A 43 0.90 6.58 -16.13
C PRO A 43 1.83 7.51 -16.93
N ALA A 44 1.86 7.45 -18.25
CA ALA A 44 2.60 8.37 -19.10
C ALA A 44 2.20 9.84 -18.89
N GLY A 45 0.96 10.07 -18.45
CA GLY A 45 0.45 11.41 -18.11
C GLY A 45 0.97 11.99 -16.80
N TYR A 46 1.78 11.27 -16.03
CA TYR A 46 2.28 11.66 -14.71
C TYR A 46 3.80 11.71 -14.67
N ASP A 47 4.35 12.56 -13.83
CA ASP A 47 5.80 12.72 -13.63
C ASP A 47 6.37 11.64 -12.69
N ALA A 48 5.53 11.12 -11.79
CA ALA A 48 5.88 10.08 -10.82
C ALA A 48 4.68 9.22 -10.46
N ALA A 49 4.93 8.04 -9.86
CA ALA A 49 3.87 7.17 -9.37
C ALA A 49 4.13 6.65 -7.96
N VAL A 50 3.06 6.54 -7.17
CA VAL A 50 3.02 5.85 -5.89
C VAL A 50 1.99 4.74 -6.03
N ILE A 51 2.40 3.48 -5.91
CA ILE A 51 1.53 2.34 -6.20
C ILE A 51 1.46 1.44 -4.98
N GLY A 52 0.25 1.12 -4.53
CA GLY A 52 0.05 0.33 -3.34
C GLY A 52 -0.98 -0.78 -3.46
N SER A 53 -0.82 -1.79 -2.62
CA SER A 53 -1.75 -2.90 -2.54
C SER A 53 -1.97 -3.38 -1.10
N ALA A 54 -3.15 -3.90 -0.85
CA ALA A 54 -3.34 -4.77 0.30
C ALA A 54 -2.51 -6.04 0.12
N CYS A 55 -1.91 -6.49 1.22
CA CYS A 55 -1.10 -7.69 1.27
C CYS A 55 -1.87 -8.79 2.03
N TYR A 56 -2.08 -9.93 1.38
CA TYR A 56 -2.68 -11.12 1.97
C TYR A 56 -1.73 -12.29 1.84
N PHE A 57 -1.32 -12.90 2.96
CA PHE A 57 -0.38 -14.03 2.99
C PHE A 57 0.92 -13.73 2.20
N VAL A 58 1.50 -12.55 2.42
CA VAL A 58 2.69 -12.02 1.74
C VAL A 58 2.55 -11.92 0.22
N HIS A 59 1.33 -11.71 -0.27
CA HIS A 59 1.03 -11.47 -1.69
C HIS A 59 0.22 -10.18 -1.89
N TRP A 60 0.58 -9.43 -2.90
CA TRP A 60 -0.20 -8.31 -3.38
C TRP A 60 -1.47 -8.77 -4.11
N MET A 61 -2.47 -7.94 -4.08
CA MET A 61 -3.67 -8.16 -4.89
C MET A 61 -3.37 -8.01 -6.38
N LYS A 62 -4.15 -8.75 -7.19
CA LYS A 62 -3.91 -8.95 -8.61
C LYS A 62 -3.90 -7.65 -9.42
N GLN A 63 -4.82 -6.71 -9.14
CA GLN A 63 -4.96 -5.50 -9.95
C GLN A 63 -3.72 -4.60 -9.86
N ALA A 64 -3.10 -4.48 -8.68
CA ALA A 64 -1.89 -3.69 -8.50
C ALA A 64 -0.69 -4.32 -9.25
N THR A 65 -0.52 -5.65 -9.18
CA THR A 65 0.55 -6.35 -9.89
C THR A 65 0.38 -6.30 -11.41
N GLU A 66 -0.85 -6.45 -11.88
CA GLU A 66 -1.16 -6.30 -13.33
C GLU A 66 -0.95 -4.87 -13.81
N PHE A 67 -1.30 -3.86 -12.99
CA PHE A 67 -1.02 -2.46 -13.32
C PHE A 67 0.47 -2.21 -13.49
N LEU A 68 1.31 -2.70 -12.58
CA LEU A 68 2.77 -2.59 -12.69
C LEU A 68 3.31 -3.30 -13.93
N ARG A 69 2.86 -4.54 -14.20
CA ARG A 69 3.34 -5.33 -15.36
C ARG A 69 2.97 -4.69 -16.69
N ARG A 70 1.71 -4.27 -16.86
CA ARG A 70 1.25 -3.66 -18.13
C ARG A 70 1.90 -2.32 -18.42
N ASN A 71 2.32 -1.60 -17.38
CA ASN A 71 2.92 -0.27 -17.49
C ASN A 71 4.43 -0.25 -17.21
N ALA A 72 5.08 -1.41 -17.14
CA ALA A 72 6.48 -1.52 -16.71
C ALA A 72 7.43 -0.62 -17.52
N LYS A 73 7.27 -0.54 -18.84
CA LYS A 73 8.09 0.31 -19.72
C LYS A 73 7.99 1.79 -19.34
N VAL A 74 6.78 2.29 -19.14
CA VAL A 74 6.53 3.69 -18.78
C VAL A 74 7.05 3.97 -17.37
N LEU A 75 6.83 3.06 -16.43
CA LEU A 75 7.26 3.17 -15.04
C LEU A 75 8.77 2.97 -14.84
N ALA A 76 9.47 2.40 -15.81
CA ALA A 76 10.93 2.34 -15.79
C ALA A 76 11.61 3.71 -16.00
N GLU A 77 10.91 4.66 -16.63
CA GLU A 77 11.40 5.98 -16.95
C GLU A 77 10.99 7.06 -15.92
N ARG A 78 10.20 6.71 -14.92
CA ARG A 78 9.64 7.61 -13.91
C ARG A 78 9.93 7.13 -12.51
N PRO A 79 10.18 8.03 -11.54
CA PRO A 79 10.35 7.62 -10.15
C PRO A 79 9.08 6.97 -9.61
N VAL A 80 9.22 5.76 -9.05
CA VAL A 80 8.14 4.94 -8.52
C VAL A 80 8.39 4.60 -7.07
N TRP A 81 7.40 4.82 -6.20
CA TRP A 81 7.36 4.33 -4.84
C TRP A 81 6.27 3.29 -4.70
N LEU A 82 6.54 2.26 -3.91
CA LEU A 82 5.60 1.19 -3.65
C LEU A 82 5.20 1.18 -2.18
N PHE A 83 3.95 0.85 -1.87
CA PHE A 83 3.55 0.62 -0.49
C PHE A 83 2.63 -0.58 -0.35
N SER A 84 2.69 -1.23 0.79
CA SER A 84 1.82 -2.34 1.16
C SER A 84 1.02 -1.99 2.39
N SER A 85 -0.23 -2.43 2.44
CA SER A 85 -1.05 -2.44 3.64
C SER A 85 -1.11 -3.88 4.12
N GLY A 86 -0.48 -4.18 5.26
CA GLY A 86 -0.17 -5.54 5.66
C GLY A 86 -0.55 -5.87 7.09
N PRO A 87 0.37 -5.92 8.05
CA PRO A 87 0.11 -6.52 9.34
C PRO A 87 -1.03 -5.83 10.10
N LEU A 88 -1.72 -6.60 10.92
CA LEU A 88 -2.78 -6.16 11.81
C LEU A 88 -2.32 -6.31 13.27
N GLY A 89 -2.82 -5.45 14.14
CA GLY A 89 -2.50 -5.48 15.56
C GLY A 89 -1.51 -4.41 15.97
N THR A 90 -1.18 -4.39 17.25
CA THR A 90 -0.32 -3.35 17.87
C THR A 90 1.12 -3.80 18.06
N LYS A 91 1.42 -5.09 17.91
CA LYS A 91 2.79 -5.60 17.98
C LYS A 91 3.54 -5.20 16.72
N THR A 92 4.72 -4.62 16.86
CA THR A 92 5.62 -4.28 15.75
C THR A 92 6.64 -5.37 15.45
N HIS A 93 6.88 -6.26 16.40
CA HIS A 93 7.83 -7.37 16.30
C HIS A 93 7.16 -8.68 16.68
N ASP A 94 7.64 -9.77 16.12
CA ASP A 94 7.26 -11.12 16.53
C ASP A 94 7.96 -11.55 17.83
N ASP A 95 7.65 -12.76 18.31
CA ASP A 95 8.24 -13.31 19.53
C ASP A 95 9.75 -13.61 19.40
N GLN A 96 10.32 -13.53 18.20
CA GLN A 96 11.75 -13.66 17.89
C GLN A 96 12.44 -12.30 17.70
N GLY A 97 11.73 -11.19 17.90
CA GLY A 97 12.25 -9.82 17.75
C GLY A 97 12.38 -9.35 16.31
N ARG A 98 11.79 -10.04 15.34
CA ARG A 98 11.80 -9.64 13.91
C ARG A 98 10.68 -8.66 13.62
N ASP A 99 10.97 -7.63 12.82
CA ASP A 99 9.99 -6.61 12.41
C ASP A 99 8.87 -7.24 11.56
N LEU A 100 7.62 -7.02 11.96
CA LEU A 100 6.45 -7.57 11.26
C LEU A 100 6.22 -6.91 9.90
N CYS A 101 6.62 -5.66 9.69
CA CYS A 101 6.56 -5.02 8.39
C CYS A 101 7.55 -5.64 7.41
N GLU A 102 8.78 -5.94 7.86
CA GLU A 102 9.77 -6.65 7.04
C GLU A 102 9.31 -8.06 6.69
N LEU A 103 8.78 -8.82 7.67
CA LEU A 103 8.23 -10.16 7.44
C LEU A 103 7.00 -10.17 6.53
N SER A 104 6.30 -9.04 6.44
CA SER A 104 5.11 -8.87 5.61
C SER A 104 5.42 -8.29 4.22
N GLU A 105 6.69 -8.14 3.85
CA GLU A 105 7.05 -7.68 2.52
C GLU A 105 6.51 -8.66 1.47
N PRO A 106 5.70 -8.18 0.51
CA PRO A 106 5.12 -9.03 -0.52
C PRO A 106 6.19 -9.59 -1.46
N LYS A 107 6.02 -10.85 -1.85
CA LYS A 107 6.95 -11.54 -2.76
C LYS A 107 7.07 -10.86 -4.12
N GLU A 108 6.01 -10.22 -4.58
CA GLU A 108 5.97 -9.50 -5.85
C GLU A 108 6.91 -8.30 -5.88
N ILE A 109 7.28 -7.73 -4.72
CA ILE A 109 8.21 -6.59 -4.65
C ILE A 109 9.57 -6.94 -5.27
N ALA A 110 10.02 -8.19 -5.10
CA ALA A 110 11.26 -8.66 -5.70
C ALA A 110 11.16 -8.75 -7.23
N GLU A 111 9.99 -9.11 -7.79
CA GLU A 111 9.74 -9.17 -9.24
C GLU A 111 9.93 -7.80 -9.90
N PHE A 112 9.51 -6.73 -9.22
CA PHE A 112 9.60 -5.37 -9.77
C PHE A 112 10.95 -4.69 -9.55
N LYS A 113 11.90 -5.37 -8.90
CA LYS A 113 13.27 -4.87 -8.75
C LYS A 113 13.96 -4.88 -10.12
N GLY A 114 14.23 -3.67 -10.66
CA GLY A 114 14.87 -3.51 -11.97
C GLY A 114 13.90 -3.45 -13.17
N THR A 115 12.60 -3.71 -12.97
CA THR A 115 11.59 -3.56 -14.04
C THR A 115 10.87 -2.22 -14.04
N VAL A 116 10.87 -1.53 -12.88
CA VAL A 116 10.39 -0.17 -12.74
C VAL A 116 11.45 0.69 -12.03
N ALA A 117 11.44 2.00 -12.23
CA ALA A 117 12.38 2.91 -11.56
C ALA A 117 12.03 3.10 -10.08
N ARG A 118 12.03 1.98 -9.33
CA ARG A 118 11.66 1.94 -7.92
C ARG A 118 12.62 2.73 -7.05
N ARG A 119 12.11 3.74 -6.34
CA ARG A 119 12.84 4.56 -5.37
C ARG A 119 12.72 4.05 -3.94
N GLY A 120 11.66 3.30 -3.62
CA GLY A 120 11.45 2.73 -2.30
C GLY A 120 10.20 1.86 -2.23
N HIS A 121 10.11 1.09 -1.15
CA HIS A 121 8.91 0.35 -0.74
C HIS A 121 8.72 0.51 0.77
N ARG A 122 7.47 0.66 1.21
CA ARG A 122 7.10 0.74 2.62
C ARG A 122 5.92 -0.17 2.92
N VAL A 123 6.00 -0.92 4.00
CA VAL A 123 4.86 -1.67 4.53
C VAL A 123 4.28 -0.88 5.69
N PHE A 124 2.97 -0.63 5.66
CA PHE A 124 2.21 0.01 6.73
C PHE A 124 1.28 -1.00 7.39
N PHE A 125 1.05 -0.81 8.68
CA PHE A 125 -0.03 -1.53 9.37
C PHE A 125 -1.38 -1.22 8.71
N GLY A 126 -2.25 -2.20 8.73
CA GLY A 126 -3.58 -2.11 8.13
C GLY A 126 -4.67 -1.76 9.12
N ALA A 127 -5.91 -1.94 8.68
CA ALA A 127 -7.09 -1.88 9.53
C ALA A 127 -8.03 -3.02 9.18
N LEU A 128 -8.76 -3.53 10.15
CA LEU A 128 -9.78 -4.54 9.97
C LEU A 128 -11.06 -4.13 10.70
N GLU A 129 -12.11 -3.91 9.92
CA GLU A 129 -13.47 -3.70 10.42
C GLU A 129 -14.31 -4.90 10.02
N ALA A 130 -14.75 -5.71 11.00
CA ALA A 130 -15.55 -6.90 10.71
C ALA A 130 -16.86 -6.59 9.96
N ALA A 131 -17.42 -5.40 10.17
CA ALA A 131 -18.61 -4.94 9.45
C ALA A 131 -18.39 -4.78 7.93
N LYS A 132 -17.17 -4.51 7.49
CA LYS A 132 -16.79 -4.38 6.07
C LYS A 132 -16.43 -5.71 5.41
N LEU A 133 -16.29 -6.79 6.20
CA LEU A 133 -15.96 -8.10 5.65
C LEU A 133 -17.13 -8.66 4.84
N GLY A 134 -16.87 -9.18 3.66
CA GLY A 134 -17.84 -9.95 2.90
C GLY A 134 -18.26 -11.23 3.67
N PHE A 135 -19.41 -11.79 3.32
CA PHE A 135 -20.05 -12.92 4.02
C PHE A 135 -19.07 -14.06 4.38
N TRP A 136 -18.27 -14.53 3.42
CA TRP A 136 -17.33 -15.63 3.63
C TRP A 136 -16.17 -15.27 4.58
N HIS A 137 -15.66 -14.04 4.50
CA HIS A 137 -14.60 -13.59 5.40
C HIS A 137 -15.13 -13.33 6.80
N ARG A 138 -16.38 -12.89 6.91
CA ARG A 138 -17.07 -12.76 8.20
C ARG A 138 -17.28 -14.13 8.85
N LEU A 139 -17.60 -15.17 8.06
CA LEU A 139 -17.69 -16.53 8.56
C LEU A 139 -16.35 -17.06 9.08
N LEU A 140 -15.26 -16.85 8.33
CA LEU A 140 -13.89 -17.20 8.78
C LEU A 140 -13.50 -16.44 10.05
N TYR A 141 -13.90 -15.17 10.14
CA TYR A 141 -13.68 -14.34 11.33
C TYR A 141 -14.39 -14.91 12.58
N MET A 142 -15.53 -15.56 12.40
CA MET A 142 -16.32 -16.17 13.48
C MET A 142 -15.83 -17.56 13.90
N LEU A 143 -14.82 -18.13 13.25
CA LEU A 143 -14.28 -19.45 13.61
C LEU A 143 -13.69 -19.44 15.04
N PRO A 144 -13.79 -20.55 15.78
CA PRO A 144 -13.22 -20.69 17.13
C PRO A 144 -11.71 -20.36 17.17
N ALA A 145 -10.99 -20.60 16.07
CA ALA A 145 -9.57 -20.27 15.93
C ALA A 145 -9.27 -18.77 15.99
N ASN A 146 -10.26 -17.90 15.74
CA ASN A 146 -10.13 -16.44 15.90
C ASN A 146 -10.73 -15.94 17.22
N ARG A 147 -10.88 -16.82 18.20
CA ARG A 147 -11.38 -16.43 19.52
C ARG A 147 -10.51 -15.31 20.08
N ASP A 148 -11.16 -14.28 20.61
CA ASP A 148 -10.50 -13.08 21.14
C ASP A 148 -9.72 -12.25 20.11
N GLY A 149 -9.97 -12.44 18.80
CA GLY A 149 -9.27 -11.70 17.73
C GLY A 149 -7.80 -12.11 17.53
N ALA A 150 -7.40 -13.26 18.04
CA ALA A 150 -6.00 -13.69 18.04
C ALA A 150 -5.38 -13.79 16.64
N LEU A 151 -6.15 -14.21 15.63
CA LEU A 151 -5.68 -14.32 14.25
C LEU A 151 -5.95 -13.05 13.42
N PHE A 152 -7.08 -12.39 13.67
CA PHE A 152 -7.54 -11.22 12.92
C PHE A 152 -8.03 -10.15 13.89
N PRO A 153 -7.14 -9.39 14.54
CA PRO A 153 -7.53 -8.34 15.47
C PRO A 153 -8.32 -7.25 14.74
N GLN A 154 -9.43 -6.82 15.36
CA GLN A 154 -10.21 -5.68 14.88
C GLN A 154 -9.57 -4.37 15.30
N GLY A 155 -9.61 -3.39 14.44
CA GLY A 155 -9.19 -2.02 14.74
C GLY A 155 -8.53 -1.34 13.55
N ASP A 156 -8.23 -0.08 13.76
CA ASP A 156 -7.38 0.71 12.87
C ASP A 156 -5.98 0.79 13.49
N PHE A 157 -5.02 0.12 12.87
CA PHE A 157 -3.64 0.04 13.33
C PHE A 157 -2.71 0.90 12.46
N ARG A 158 -3.28 1.68 11.53
CA ARG A 158 -2.51 2.57 10.65
C ARG A 158 -1.87 3.69 11.46
N ASN A 159 -0.57 3.86 11.28
CA ASN A 159 0.14 5.01 11.83
C ASN A 159 0.10 6.16 10.81
N TRP A 160 -0.85 7.06 11.01
CA TRP A 160 -1.05 8.18 10.09
C TRP A 160 0.14 9.14 10.03
N ALA A 161 0.83 9.36 11.16
CA ALA A 161 2.03 10.19 11.19
C ALA A 161 3.19 9.59 10.37
N GLU A 162 3.33 8.26 10.41
CA GLU A 162 4.32 7.55 9.60
C GLU A 162 3.99 7.63 8.09
N ILE A 163 2.71 7.50 7.74
CA ILE A 163 2.25 7.63 6.35
C ILE A 163 2.51 9.05 5.83
N ASP A 164 2.21 10.07 6.63
CA ASP A 164 2.48 11.47 6.29
C ASP A 164 3.98 11.74 6.10
N ALA A 165 4.81 11.32 7.06
CA ALA A 165 6.26 11.49 6.98
C ALA A 165 6.86 10.81 5.74
N TRP A 166 6.34 9.63 5.38
CA TRP A 166 6.77 8.95 4.16
C TRP A 166 6.35 9.70 2.90
N ALA A 167 5.11 10.19 2.84
CA ALA A 167 4.63 11.01 1.71
C ALA A 167 5.42 12.32 1.58
N GLU A 168 5.79 12.97 2.70
CA GLU A 168 6.65 14.14 2.70
C GLU A 168 8.04 13.83 2.16
N SER A 169 8.62 12.69 2.52
CA SER A 169 9.92 12.26 1.98
C SER A 169 9.87 12.04 0.46
N ILE A 170 8.76 11.52 -0.07
CA ILE A 170 8.51 11.41 -1.51
C ILE A 170 8.46 12.79 -2.15
N ALA A 171 7.71 13.72 -1.56
CA ALA A 171 7.61 15.07 -2.08
C ALA A 171 8.96 15.80 -2.12
N GLN A 172 9.77 15.63 -1.07
CA GLN A 172 11.15 16.17 -1.03
C GLN A 172 12.03 15.58 -2.13
N ALA A 173 11.97 14.24 -2.29
CA ALA A 173 12.73 13.56 -3.34
C ALA A 173 12.33 14.02 -4.75
N LEU A 174 11.03 14.27 -4.99
CA LEU A 174 10.52 14.77 -6.27
C LEU A 174 10.93 16.24 -6.54
N LYS A 175 10.98 17.08 -5.51
CA LYS A 175 11.42 18.48 -5.64
C LYS A 175 12.93 18.61 -5.90
N ALA A 176 13.70 17.56 -5.63
CA ALA A 176 15.15 17.52 -5.83
C ALA A 176 15.55 16.96 -7.22
N LEU A 177 14.59 16.55 -8.05
CA LEU A 177 14.81 16.08 -9.44
C LEU A 177 14.79 17.25 -10.42
#